data_f16dce9ccd122c4de6e35439faf17391
#
_entry.id   f16dce9ccd122c4de6e35439faf17391
#
_cell.length_a   1.000
_cell.length_b   1.000
_cell.length_c   1.000
_cell.angle_alpha   90.00
_cell.angle_beta   90.00
_cell.angle_gamma   90.00
#
_symmetry.space_group_name_H-M   'P 1'
#
loop_
_entity.id
_entity.type
_entity.pdbx_description
1 polymer ?
#
loop_
_entity_poly.entity_id
_entity_poly.type
_entity_poly.pdbx_seq_one_letter_code
_entity_poly.pdbx_strand_id
1 'polypeptide(L)'
;EISISFKALLFVVLALIFTAFLLKLIRRFVTRKMPANDKVKFVSVFSYIRWVVFIVIFLIALDASGVNVTAVFAASAVLLIGIGLALQTLFQDIISGVFILVDQSVHVGDIIELEGKVGRVLDIRLRTTRAVTIDNKVLIIPNHLYLTNILFNWTENGTQTRESVTVGVAYGSDVELVRKILFNAAKNHKTVLKSPIPRVLFTDFADSSLNFKLIFTLNDSFETRFVQSDLRFEIDKKFRENGVSIPFPQRDVHVFQNKL
;
A
#
# COMPACT_ATOMS: atom_id res chain seq x y z
N GLU A 1 -39.70 32.12 33.51
CA GLU A 1 -40.16 30.91 34.22
C GLU A 1 -40.32 29.76 33.20
N ILE A 2 -39.55 28.71 33.40
CA ILE A 2 -39.65 27.51 32.55
C ILE A 2 -40.80 26.67 33.11
N SER A 3 -42.00 26.82 32.56
CA SER A 3 -43.15 25.99 32.94
C SER A 3 -43.07 24.67 32.15
N ILE A 4 -42.38 23.68 32.71
CA ILE A 4 -42.36 22.33 32.12
C ILE A 4 -43.74 21.71 32.30
N SER A 5 -44.49 21.51 31.22
CA SER A 5 -45.77 20.84 31.24
C SER A 5 -45.61 19.38 31.69
N PHE A 6 -46.53 18.86 32.49
CA PHE A 6 -46.58 17.45 32.87
C PHE A 6 -46.55 16.51 31.63
N LYS A 7 -47.18 16.91 30.53
CA LYS A 7 -47.17 16.21 29.24
C LYS A 7 -45.75 16.11 28.66
N ALA A 8 -44.96 17.18 28.78
CA ALA A 8 -43.58 17.24 28.31
C ALA A 8 -42.69 16.29 29.13
N LEU A 9 -42.82 16.29 30.46
CA LEU A 9 -42.07 15.36 31.31
C LEU A 9 -42.41 13.89 30.99
N LEU A 10 -43.69 13.58 30.80
CA LEU A 10 -44.14 12.25 30.42
C LEU A 10 -43.55 11.82 29.08
N PHE A 11 -43.50 12.72 28.08
CA PHE A 11 -42.90 12.46 26.78
C PHE A 11 -41.41 12.13 26.89
N VAL A 12 -40.64 12.91 27.65
CA VAL A 12 -39.20 12.66 27.91
C VAL A 12 -38.98 11.26 28.49
N VAL A 13 -39.76 10.92 29.54
CA VAL A 13 -39.64 9.62 30.20
C VAL A 13 -39.97 8.47 29.25
N LEU A 14 -41.06 8.60 28.50
CA LEU A 14 -41.44 7.58 27.51
C LEU A 14 -40.40 7.41 26.41
N ALA A 15 -39.83 8.50 25.89
CA ALA A 15 -38.75 8.47 24.89
C ALA A 15 -37.50 7.75 25.42
N LEU A 16 -37.07 8.02 26.65
CA LEU A 16 -35.93 7.35 27.27
C LEU A 16 -36.20 5.87 27.52
N ILE A 17 -37.40 5.49 27.97
CA ILE A 17 -37.79 4.07 28.17
C ILE A 17 -37.76 3.32 26.81
N PHE A 18 -38.38 3.94 25.80
CA PHE A 18 -38.40 3.35 24.44
C PHE A 18 -36.99 3.16 23.89
N THR A 19 -36.14 4.17 24.03
CA THR A 19 -34.74 4.10 23.63
C THR A 19 -33.99 3.01 24.38
N ALA A 20 -34.18 2.89 25.70
CA ALA A 20 -33.56 1.83 26.49
C ALA A 20 -33.99 0.43 26.03
N PHE A 21 -35.28 0.28 25.72
CA PHE A 21 -35.83 -0.98 25.20
C PHE A 21 -35.23 -1.32 23.84
N LEU A 22 -35.19 -0.37 22.91
CA LEU A 22 -34.63 -0.55 21.56
C LEU A 22 -33.14 -0.94 21.61
N LEU A 23 -32.34 -0.21 22.38
CA LEU A 23 -30.91 -0.49 22.55
C LEU A 23 -30.66 -1.87 23.21
N LYS A 24 -31.50 -2.27 24.17
CA LYS A 24 -31.46 -3.60 24.78
C LYS A 24 -31.75 -4.72 23.73
N LEU A 25 -32.72 -4.47 22.85
CA LEU A 25 -33.11 -5.38 21.78
C LEU A 25 -31.94 -5.54 20.76
N ILE A 26 -31.38 -4.40 20.30
CA ILE A 26 -30.25 -4.37 19.38
C ILE A 26 -29.05 -5.13 19.98
N ARG A 27 -28.67 -4.81 21.23
CA ARG A 27 -27.61 -5.51 21.94
C ARG A 27 -27.84 -7.03 21.96
N ARG A 28 -29.07 -7.45 22.32
CA ARG A 28 -29.42 -8.88 22.43
C ARG A 28 -29.35 -9.58 21.06
N PHE A 29 -29.83 -8.92 20.03
CA PHE A 29 -29.81 -9.45 18.66
C PHE A 29 -28.38 -9.64 18.13
N VAL A 30 -27.54 -8.59 18.26
CA VAL A 30 -26.16 -8.62 17.77
C VAL A 30 -25.30 -9.63 18.55
N THR A 31 -25.45 -9.65 19.89
CA THR A 31 -24.62 -10.55 20.74
C THR A 31 -25.06 -12.02 20.71
N ARG A 32 -26.20 -12.34 20.08
CA ARG A 32 -26.78 -13.70 20.09
C ARG A 32 -25.89 -14.72 19.40
N LYS A 33 -25.18 -14.31 18.33
CA LYS A 33 -24.35 -15.20 17.50
C LYS A 33 -22.84 -14.93 17.64
N MET A 34 -22.43 -14.06 18.58
CA MET A 34 -21.02 -13.69 18.73
C MET A 34 -20.25 -14.67 19.63
N PRO A 35 -18.99 -15.01 19.29
CA PRO A 35 -18.05 -15.69 20.16
C PRO A 35 -17.84 -14.94 21.48
N ALA A 36 -17.52 -15.65 22.58
CA ALA A 36 -17.40 -15.07 23.91
C ALA A 36 -16.42 -13.87 23.99
N ASN A 37 -15.25 -13.99 23.35
CA ASN A 37 -14.22 -12.94 23.35
C ASN A 37 -14.68 -11.66 22.63
N ASP A 38 -15.37 -11.78 21.51
CA ASP A 38 -15.86 -10.65 20.73
C ASP A 38 -17.06 -10.00 21.38
N LYS A 39 -17.89 -10.79 22.06
CA LYS A 39 -19.03 -10.30 22.85
C LYS A 39 -18.60 -9.35 23.94
N VAL A 40 -17.53 -9.62 24.68
CA VAL A 40 -17.01 -8.72 25.72
C VAL A 40 -16.57 -7.39 25.12
N LYS A 41 -15.79 -7.40 24.03
CA LYS A 41 -15.35 -6.20 23.33
C LYS A 41 -16.54 -5.38 22.80
N PHE A 42 -17.49 -6.04 22.16
CA PHE A 42 -18.68 -5.39 21.63
C PHE A 42 -19.51 -4.72 22.73
N VAL A 43 -19.74 -5.42 23.85
CA VAL A 43 -20.54 -4.89 24.98
C VAL A 43 -19.88 -3.65 25.57
N SER A 44 -18.54 -3.62 25.67
CA SER A 44 -17.83 -2.44 26.16
C SER A 44 -18.02 -1.24 25.22
N VAL A 45 -17.77 -1.39 23.92
CA VAL A 45 -17.96 -0.32 22.92
C VAL A 45 -19.42 0.11 22.88
N PHE A 46 -20.36 -0.84 22.86
CA PHE A 46 -21.80 -0.57 22.85
C PHE A 46 -22.26 0.22 24.07
N SER A 47 -21.62 0.05 25.23
CA SER A 47 -21.92 0.82 26.42
C SER A 47 -21.63 2.32 26.25
N TYR A 48 -20.52 2.68 25.61
CA TYR A 48 -20.20 4.08 25.28
C TYR A 48 -21.21 4.66 24.29
N ILE A 49 -21.49 3.93 23.19
CA ILE A 49 -22.50 4.35 22.20
C ILE A 49 -23.85 4.58 22.87
N ARG A 50 -24.26 3.69 23.76
CA ARG A 50 -25.50 3.81 24.51
C ARG A 50 -25.59 5.14 25.30
N TRP A 51 -24.51 5.53 25.99
CA TRP A 51 -24.48 6.78 26.73
C TRP A 51 -24.62 7.99 25.80
N VAL A 52 -23.94 8.00 24.68
CA VAL A 52 -24.05 9.06 23.66
C VAL A 52 -25.49 9.15 23.14
N VAL A 53 -26.12 8.03 22.80
CA VAL A 53 -27.51 7.98 22.32
C VAL A 53 -28.47 8.52 23.39
N PHE A 54 -28.27 8.15 24.66
CA PHE A 54 -29.13 8.69 25.75
C PHE A 54 -29.00 10.20 25.90
N ILE A 55 -27.76 10.74 25.81
CA ILE A 55 -27.54 12.20 25.90
C ILE A 55 -28.26 12.91 24.75
N VAL A 56 -28.11 12.40 23.51
CA VAL A 56 -28.75 12.99 22.32
C VAL A 56 -30.28 12.95 22.43
N ILE A 57 -30.86 11.79 22.78
CA ILE A 57 -32.32 11.65 22.94
C ILE A 57 -32.84 12.53 24.07
N PHE A 58 -32.10 12.65 25.17
CA PHE A 58 -32.46 13.53 26.29
C PHE A 58 -32.50 15.00 25.86
N LEU A 59 -31.48 15.47 25.11
CA LEU A 59 -31.44 16.83 24.58
C LEU A 59 -32.60 17.11 23.61
N ILE A 60 -32.88 16.18 22.68
CA ILE A 60 -34.03 16.31 21.75
C ILE A 60 -35.34 16.35 22.52
N ALA A 61 -35.48 15.51 23.53
CA ALA A 61 -36.71 15.48 24.35
C ALA A 61 -36.90 16.77 25.19
N LEU A 62 -35.80 17.37 25.67
CA LEU A 62 -35.83 18.67 26.33
C LEU A 62 -36.26 19.79 25.36
N ASP A 63 -35.70 19.81 24.16
CA ASP A 63 -36.05 20.79 23.11
C ASP A 63 -37.56 20.71 22.78
N ALA A 64 -38.04 19.49 22.52
CA ALA A 64 -39.47 19.22 22.28
C ALA A 64 -40.38 19.61 23.45
N SER A 65 -39.81 19.71 24.64
CA SER A 65 -40.52 20.14 25.86
C SER A 65 -40.53 21.65 26.07
N GLY A 66 -39.95 22.44 25.13
CA GLY A 66 -39.89 23.90 25.18
C GLY A 66 -38.66 24.44 25.93
N VAL A 67 -37.73 23.59 26.34
CA VAL A 67 -36.47 24.04 26.94
C VAL A 67 -35.50 24.43 25.82
N ASN A 68 -35.05 25.66 25.80
CA ASN A 68 -34.11 26.12 24.75
C ASN A 68 -32.72 25.48 24.93
N VAL A 69 -32.41 24.49 24.09
CA VAL A 69 -31.13 23.78 24.06
C VAL A 69 -30.25 24.22 22.90
N THR A 70 -30.62 25.30 22.19
CA THR A 70 -29.90 25.78 20.98
C THR A 70 -28.39 26.00 21.23
N ALA A 71 -28.05 26.59 22.38
CA ALA A 71 -26.64 26.81 22.73
C ALA A 71 -25.85 25.49 22.89
N VAL A 72 -26.51 24.45 23.44
CA VAL A 72 -25.90 23.11 23.58
C VAL A 72 -25.72 22.46 22.23
N PHE A 73 -26.70 22.56 21.32
CA PHE A 73 -26.56 22.05 19.94
C PHE A 73 -25.45 22.81 19.16
N ALA A 74 -25.40 24.13 19.29
CA ALA A 74 -24.34 24.93 18.64
C ALA A 74 -22.95 24.55 19.13
N ALA A 75 -22.75 24.42 20.44
CA ALA A 75 -21.50 23.96 21.03
C ALA A 75 -21.14 22.52 20.57
N SER A 76 -22.16 21.62 20.52
CA SER A 76 -22.02 20.25 20.08
C SER A 76 -21.59 20.15 18.58
N ALA A 77 -22.09 21.07 17.73
CA ALA A 77 -21.73 21.10 16.32
C ALA A 77 -20.23 21.38 16.13
N VAL A 78 -19.66 22.33 16.88
CA VAL A 78 -18.21 22.63 16.85
C VAL A 78 -17.41 21.42 17.32
N LEU A 79 -17.84 20.77 18.40
CA LEU A 79 -17.20 19.54 18.90
C LEU A 79 -17.24 18.41 17.86
N LEU A 80 -18.38 18.22 17.19
CA LEU A 80 -18.56 17.18 16.16
C LEU A 80 -17.67 17.44 14.94
N ILE A 81 -17.48 18.70 14.53
CA ILE A 81 -16.51 19.05 13.47
C ILE A 81 -15.10 18.65 13.91
N GLY A 82 -14.68 18.98 15.13
CA GLY A 82 -13.37 18.59 15.65
C GLY A 82 -13.18 17.07 15.69
N ILE A 83 -14.17 16.31 16.15
CA ILE A 83 -14.16 14.84 16.14
C ILE A 83 -14.11 14.30 14.71
N GLY A 84 -14.90 14.88 13.79
CA GLY A 84 -14.91 14.50 12.38
C GLY A 84 -13.54 14.63 11.72
N LEU A 85 -12.85 15.74 11.95
CA LEU A 85 -11.49 15.98 11.48
C LEU A 85 -10.50 14.98 12.11
N ALA A 86 -10.62 14.71 13.41
CA ALA A 86 -9.77 13.73 14.10
C ALA A 86 -9.94 12.29 13.57
N LEU A 87 -11.15 11.94 13.12
CA LEU A 87 -11.50 10.63 12.58
C LEU A 87 -11.41 10.54 11.06
N GLN A 88 -11.03 11.63 10.37
CA GLN A 88 -11.00 11.71 8.91
C GLN A 88 -10.24 10.55 8.26
N THR A 89 -9.01 10.28 8.72
CA THR A 89 -8.17 9.20 8.17
C THR A 89 -8.80 7.83 8.39
N LEU A 90 -9.48 7.61 9.53
CA LEU A 90 -10.17 6.36 9.79
C LEU A 90 -11.29 6.12 8.76
N PHE A 91 -12.09 7.15 8.47
CA PHE A 91 -13.13 7.05 7.44
C PHE A 91 -12.55 6.88 6.04
N GLN A 92 -11.48 7.58 5.71
CA GLN A 92 -10.77 7.41 4.45
C GLN A 92 -10.30 5.96 4.28
N ASP A 93 -9.69 5.35 5.30
CA ASP A 93 -9.25 3.94 5.26
C ASP A 93 -10.41 2.99 4.96
N ILE A 94 -11.55 3.18 5.64
CA ILE A 94 -12.72 2.31 5.48
C ILE A 94 -13.30 2.44 4.07
N ILE A 95 -13.50 3.68 3.61
CA ILE A 95 -14.04 3.96 2.27
C ILE A 95 -13.09 3.41 1.20
N SER A 96 -11.78 3.64 1.34
CA SER A 96 -10.77 3.11 0.42
C SER A 96 -10.78 1.59 0.38
N GLY A 97 -10.91 0.92 1.54
CA GLY A 97 -11.02 -0.54 1.60
C GLY A 97 -12.23 -1.07 0.82
N VAL A 98 -13.36 -0.39 0.89
CA VAL A 98 -14.55 -0.74 0.09
C VAL A 98 -14.28 -0.53 -1.40
N PHE A 99 -13.67 0.59 -1.81
CA PHE A 99 -13.34 0.86 -3.21
C PHE A 99 -12.36 -0.16 -3.78
N ILE A 100 -11.30 -0.51 -3.06
CA ILE A 100 -10.34 -1.55 -3.49
C ILE A 100 -11.07 -2.86 -3.83
N LEU A 101 -12.04 -3.26 -2.99
CA LEU A 101 -12.80 -4.49 -3.20
C LEU A 101 -13.84 -4.38 -4.35
N VAL A 102 -14.43 -3.20 -4.55
CA VAL A 102 -15.43 -2.97 -5.60
C VAL A 102 -14.78 -2.82 -6.97
N ASP A 103 -13.72 -2.01 -7.06
CA ASP A 103 -13.01 -1.73 -8.31
C ASP A 103 -12.06 -2.87 -8.70
N GLN A 104 -11.76 -3.77 -7.75
CA GLN A 104 -10.85 -4.90 -7.95
C GLN A 104 -9.48 -4.49 -8.49
N SER A 105 -9.02 -3.29 -8.15
CA SER A 105 -7.73 -2.74 -8.58
C SER A 105 -6.53 -3.48 -8.00
N VAL A 106 -6.74 -4.22 -6.91
CA VAL A 106 -5.74 -5.08 -6.26
C VAL A 106 -6.41 -6.34 -5.76
N HIS A 107 -5.79 -7.50 -6.04
CA HIS A 107 -6.26 -8.81 -5.57
C HIS A 107 -5.28 -9.41 -4.55
N VAL A 108 -5.79 -10.37 -3.76
CA VAL A 108 -4.94 -11.21 -2.92
C VAL A 108 -4.02 -12.05 -3.82
N GLY A 109 -2.72 -12.02 -3.54
CA GLY A 109 -1.69 -12.64 -4.36
C GLY A 109 -0.96 -11.67 -5.29
N ASP A 110 -1.51 -10.48 -5.56
CA ASP A 110 -0.83 -9.48 -6.37
C ASP A 110 0.46 -8.99 -5.73
N ILE A 111 1.43 -8.69 -6.58
CA ILE A 111 2.66 -8.00 -6.18
C ILE A 111 2.48 -6.52 -6.49
N ILE A 112 2.51 -5.73 -5.44
CA ILE A 112 2.31 -4.29 -5.52
C ILE A 112 3.54 -3.54 -5.02
N GLU A 113 3.76 -2.38 -5.61
CA GLU A 113 4.75 -1.41 -5.13
C GLU A 113 4.04 -0.12 -4.75
N LEU A 114 4.26 0.31 -3.52
CA LEU A 114 3.74 1.55 -2.96
C LEU A 114 4.84 2.25 -2.18
N GLU A 115 5.12 3.52 -2.47
CA GLU A 115 6.19 4.32 -1.83
C GLU A 115 7.55 3.60 -1.86
N GLY A 116 7.88 2.91 -2.96
CA GLY A 116 9.13 2.16 -3.13
C GLY A 116 9.21 0.87 -2.31
N LYS A 117 8.14 0.47 -1.64
CA LYS A 117 8.04 -0.80 -0.91
C LYS A 117 7.28 -1.81 -1.74
N VAL A 118 7.90 -2.96 -2.00
CA VAL A 118 7.31 -4.05 -2.79
C VAL A 118 6.85 -5.17 -1.87
N GLY A 119 5.62 -5.66 -2.10
CA GLY A 119 5.07 -6.76 -1.32
C GLY A 119 3.99 -7.53 -2.06
N ARG A 120 3.85 -8.82 -1.73
CA ARG A 120 2.75 -9.66 -2.21
C ARG A 120 1.59 -9.53 -1.23
N VAL A 121 0.41 -9.17 -1.73
CA VAL A 121 -0.81 -9.00 -0.96
C VAL A 121 -1.25 -10.34 -0.34
N LEU A 122 -1.41 -10.35 0.98
CA LEU A 122 -1.88 -11.52 1.75
C LEU A 122 -3.39 -11.47 2.01
N ASP A 123 -3.84 -10.33 2.51
CA ASP A 123 -5.26 -10.08 2.79
C ASP A 123 -5.59 -8.58 2.67
N ILE A 124 -6.84 -8.29 2.30
CA ILE A 124 -7.39 -6.94 2.24
C ILE A 124 -8.49 -6.86 3.29
N ARG A 125 -8.30 -5.99 4.29
CA ARG A 125 -9.22 -5.77 5.39
C ARG A 125 -9.92 -4.43 5.25
N LEU A 126 -10.88 -4.18 6.12
CA LEU A 126 -11.68 -2.94 6.10
C LEU A 126 -10.83 -1.67 6.13
N ARG A 127 -9.76 -1.63 6.93
CA ARG A 127 -8.91 -0.43 7.10
C ARG A 127 -7.50 -0.58 6.56
N THR A 128 -7.00 -1.80 6.44
CA THR A 128 -5.62 -2.06 6.11
C THR A 128 -5.50 -3.24 5.16
N THR A 129 -4.58 -3.16 4.24
CA THR A 129 -4.12 -4.28 3.43
C THR A 129 -2.80 -4.80 3.99
N ARG A 130 -2.66 -6.12 4.08
CA ARG A 130 -1.43 -6.78 4.51
C ARG A 130 -0.72 -7.36 3.31
N ALA A 131 0.57 -7.08 3.20
CA ALA A 131 1.43 -7.66 2.18
C ALA A 131 2.70 -8.23 2.83
N VAL A 132 3.36 -9.19 2.17
CA VAL A 132 4.65 -9.74 2.59
C VAL A 132 5.72 -9.32 1.61
N THR A 133 6.85 -8.81 2.11
CA THR A 133 8.02 -8.46 1.30
C THR A 133 8.82 -9.70 0.91
N ILE A 134 9.74 -9.54 -0.05
CA ILE A 134 10.69 -10.59 -0.44
C ILE A 134 11.56 -11.07 0.75
N ASP A 135 11.79 -10.20 1.76
CA ASP A 135 12.53 -10.53 2.98
C ASP A 135 11.64 -11.17 4.06
N ASN A 136 10.43 -11.64 3.69
CA ASN A 136 9.44 -12.24 4.59
C ASN A 136 8.97 -11.32 5.74
N LYS A 137 8.98 -10.00 5.53
CA LYS A 137 8.45 -9.01 6.46
C LYS A 137 7.02 -8.65 6.08
N VAL A 138 6.14 -8.53 7.07
CA VAL A 138 4.75 -8.12 6.84
C VAL A 138 4.66 -6.59 6.79
N LEU A 139 4.15 -6.08 5.67
CA LEU A 139 3.73 -4.69 5.50
C LEU A 139 2.25 -4.58 5.91
N ILE A 140 1.95 -3.60 6.76
CA ILE A 140 0.57 -3.22 7.09
C ILE A 140 0.34 -1.85 6.47
N ILE A 141 -0.45 -1.82 5.42
CA ILE A 141 -0.66 -0.64 4.58
C ILE A 141 -2.05 -0.09 4.87
N PRO A 142 -2.20 1.16 5.36
CA PRO A 142 -3.48 1.82 5.46
C PRO A 142 -4.15 1.93 4.08
N ASN A 143 -5.44 1.60 3.98
CA ASN A 143 -6.09 1.50 2.68
C ASN A 143 -6.18 2.85 1.94
N HIS A 144 -6.26 3.99 2.65
CA HIS A 144 -6.31 5.30 2.01
C HIS A 144 -5.08 5.59 1.12
N LEU A 145 -3.91 4.99 1.43
CA LEU A 145 -2.70 5.17 0.63
C LEU A 145 -2.83 4.63 -0.79
N TYR A 146 -3.71 3.65 -1.03
CA TYR A 146 -3.99 3.12 -2.37
C TYR A 146 -4.71 4.12 -3.27
N LEU A 147 -5.51 5.03 -2.70
CA LEU A 147 -6.25 6.05 -3.44
C LEU A 147 -5.51 7.39 -3.53
N THR A 148 -4.60 7.66 -2.60
CA THR A 148 -3.88 8.93 -2.52
C THR A 148 -2.51 8.91 -3.16
N ASN A 149 -1.92 7.72 -3.37
CA ASN A 149 -0.58 7.55 -3.94
C ASN A 149 -0.64 6.78 -5.26
N ILE A 150 0.44 6.89 -6.04
CA ILE A 150 0.62 6.06 -7.22
C ILE A 150 0.99 4.65 -6.76
N LEU A 151 0.17 3.68 -7.15
CA LEU A 151 0.38 2.26 -6.93
C LEU A 151 0.81 1.61 -8.25
N PHE A 152 1.88 0.81 -8.21
CA PHE A 152 2.21 -0.10 -9.29
C PHE A 152 1.72 -1.49 -8.92
N ASN A 153 0.81 -2.05 -9.69
CA ASN A 153 0.44 -3.47 -9.63
C ASN A 153 1.26 -4.22 -10.69
N TRP A 154 2.23 -5.00 -10.24
CA TRP A 154 3.17 -5.70 -11.13
C TRP A 154 2.56 -6.95 -11.76
N THR A 155 1.43 -7.43 -11.23
CA THR A 155 0.79 -8.69 -11.63
C THR A 155 -0.59 -8.54 -12.24
N GLU A 156 -1.17 -7.34 -12.28
CA GLU A 156 -2.49 -7.07 -12.88
C GLU A 156 -2.55 -7.45 -14.37
N ASN A 157 -1.46 -7.18 -15.12
CA ASN A 157 -1.33 -7.56 -16.53
C ASN A 157 -0.82 -9.00 -16.73
N GLY A 158 -0.90 -9.84 -15.70
CA GLY A 158 -0.31 -11.17 -15.64
C GLY A 158 0.97 -11.20 -14.79
N THR A 159 1.45 -12.40 -14.48
CA THR A 159 2.60 -12.59 -13.58
C THR A 159 3.95 -12.20 -14.19
N GLN A 160 3.97 -11.94 -15.51
CA GLN A 160 5.22 -11.67 -16.24
C GLN A 160 5.67 -10.22 -16.04
N THR A 161 6.86 -10.06 -15.45
CA THR A 161 7.51 -8.77 -15.31
C THR A 161 8.78 -8.68 -16.17
N ARG A 162 9.02 -7.47 -16.68
CA ARG A 162 10.17 -7.18 -17.50
C ARG A 162 11.25 -6.52 -16.68
N GLU A 163 12.39 -7.19 -16.56
CA GLU A 163 13.50 -6.82 -15.70
C GLU A 163 14.75 -6.50 -16.51
N SER A 164 15.77 -5.92 -15.85
CA SER A 164 17.00 -5.59 -16.56
C SER A 164 18.25 -5.66 -15.69
N VAL A 165 19.40 -5.92 -16.36
CA VAL A 165 20.75 -5.74 -15.81
C VAL A 165 21.49 -4.76 -16.70
N THR A 166 22.11 -3.75 -16.09
CA THR A 166 22.97 -2.77 -16.80
C THR A 166 24.44 -3.11 -16.53
N VAL A 167 25.27 -3.01 -17.57
CA VAL A 167 26.72 -3.18 -17.47
C VAL A 167 27.43 -2.24 -18.45
N GLY A 168 28.56 -1.68 -18.01
CA GLY A 168 29.47 -0.89 -18.86
C GLY A 168 30.73 -1.71 -19.23
N VAL A 169 31.17 -1.59 -20.47
CA VAL A 169 32.45 -2.18 -20.96
C VAL A 169 33.39 -1.08 -21.42
N ALA A 170 34.68 -1.38 -21.45
CA ALA A 170 35.70 -0.44 -21.89
C ALA A 170 35.53 -0.01 -23.36
N TYR A 171 35.89 1.22 -23.68
CA TYR A 171 36.01 1.67 -25.05
C TYR A 171 37.00 0.77 -25.82
N GLY A 172 36.71 0.48 -27.10
CA GLY A 172 37.47 -0.47 -27.89
C GLY A 172 37.04 -1.92 -27.76
N SER A 173 36.11 -2.25 -26.85
CA SER A 173 35.49 -3.58 -26.79
C SER A 173 34.67 -3.86 -28.06
N ASP A 174 34.64 -5.12 -28.51
CA ASP A 174 33.77 -5.57 -29.59
C ASP A 174 32.29 -5.58 -29.11
N VAL A 175 31.53 -4.59 -29.56
CA VAL A 175 30.12 -4.35 -29.22
C VAL A 175 29.24 -5.55 -29.59
N GLU A 176 29.50 -6.22 -30.72
CA GLU A 176 28.73 -7.38 -31.16
C GLU A 176 29.02 -8.61 -30.30
N LEU A 177 30.26 -8.80 -29.88
CA LEU A 177 30.64 -9.85 -28.93
C LEU A 177 29.95 -9.61 -27.56
N VAL A 178 29.98 -8.38 -27.05
CA VAL A 178 29.30 -8.01 -25.80
C VAL A 178 27.81 -8.30 -25.90
N ARG A 179 27.14 -7.85 -26.97
CA ARG A 179 25.73 -8.12 -27.24
C ARG A 179 25.42 -9.62 -27.21
N LYS A 180 26.25 -10.43 -27.86
CA LYS A 180 26.09 -11.89 -27.91
C LYS A 180 26.24 -12.55 -26.53
N ILE A 181 27.24 -12.12 -25.76
CA ILE A 181 27.46 -12.62 -24.40
C ILE A 181 26.25 -12.32 -23.51
N LEU A 182 25.79 -11.07 -23.46
CA LEU A 182 24.65 -10.65 -22.67
C LEU A 182 23.38 -11.40 -23.05
N PHE A 183 23.09 -11.49 -24.35
CA PHE A 183 21.94 -12.23 -24.85
C PHE A 183 21.96 -13.70 -24.44
N ASN A 184 23.11 -14.38 -24.62
CA ASN A 184 23.23 -15.79 -24.27
C ASN A 184 23.15 -16.03 -22.76
N ALA A 185 23.68 -15.14 -21.93
CA ALA A 185 23.55 -15.23 -20.49
C ALA A 185 22.06 -15.28 -20.06
N ALA A 186 21.24 -14.38 -20.58
CA ALA A 186 19.80 -14.39 -20.28
C ALA A 186 19.08 -15.58 -20.92
N LYS A 187 19.36 -15.90 -22.20
CA LYS A 187 18.68 -16.99 -22.92
C LYS A 187 18.88 -18.35 -22.27
N ASN A 188 20.07 -18.59 -21.69
CA ASN A 188 20.44 -19.86 -21.08
C ASN A 188 20.05 -19.95 -19.60
N HIS A 189 19.60 -18.86 -18.99
CA HIS A 189 19.18 -18.86 -17.59
C HIS A 189 17.84 -19.58 -17.42
N LYS A 190 17.74 -20.43 -16.39
CA LYS A 190 16.59 -21.34 -16.19
C LYS A 190 15.28 -20.61 -15.94
N THR A 191 15.33 -19.52 -15.20
CA THR A 191 14.15 -18.76 -14.76
C THR A 191 13.72 -17.69 -15.77
N VAL A 192 14.62 -17.28 -16.67
CA VAL A 192 14.31 -16.30 -17.71
C VAL A 192 13.41 -16.92 -18.77
N LEU A 193 12.30 -16.25 -19.08
CA LEU A 193 11.35 -16.72 -20.08
C LEU A 193 11.97 -16.67 -21.49
N LYS A 194 11.64 -17.68 -22.30
CA LYS A 194 12.06 -17.77 -23.71
C LYS A 194 11.18 -16.88 -24.62
N SER A 195 9.99 -16.54 -24.19
CA SER A 195 9.08 -15.62 -24.85
C SER A 195 8.48 -14.69 -23.81
N PRO A 196 8.58 -13.36 -23.93
CA PRO A 196 9.34 -12.62 -24.97
C PRO A 196 10.86 -12.88 -24.91
N ILE A 197 11.50 -12.90 -26.08
CA ILE A 197 12.95 -13.11 -26.20
C ILE A 197 13.71 -11.98 -25.48
N PRO A 198 14.78 -12.27 -24.71
CA PRO A 198 15.65 -11.26 -24.12
C PRO A 198 16.20 -10.29 -25.16
N ARG A 199 16.38 -9.03 -24.79
CA ARG A 199 16.93 -7.99 -25.66
C ARG A 199 18.12 -7.31 -25.01
N VAL A 200 19.11 -6.96 -25.82
CA VAL A 200 20.26 -6.15 -25.39
C VAL A 200 20.17 -4.81 -26.09
N LEU A 201 20.18 -3.75 -25.30
CA LEU A 201 20.24 -2.38 -25.77
C LEU A 201 21.63 -1.84 -25.50
N PHE A 202 22.22 -1.16 -26.49
CA PHE A 202 23.34 -0.27 -26.30
C PHE A 202 22.74 1.09 -25.92
N THR A 203 22.91 1.51 -24.67
CA THR A 203 22.15 2.63 -24.11
C THR A 203 22.86 3.96 -24.17
N ASP A 204 24.20 3.94 -24.09
CA ASP A 204 24.95 5.17 -24.02
C ASP A 204 26.45 4.99 -24.28
N PHE A 205 27.10 6.04 -24.81
CA PHE A 205 28.54 6.27 -24.81
C PHE A 205 28.87 7.13 -23.59
N ALA A 206 29.07 6.49 -22.43
CA ALA A 206 29.31 7.20 -21.18
C ALA A 206 30.77 7.66 -21.04
N ASP A 207 31.07 8.47 -20.02
CA ASP A 207 32.38 9.11 -19.81
C ASP A 207 33.56 8.13 -19.83
N SER A 208 33.38 6.89 -19.37
CA SER A 208 34.46 5.91 -19.28
C SER A 208 34.04 4.54 -19.74
N SER A 209 32.85 4.34 -20.32
CA SER A 209 32.32 3.05 -20.71
C SER A 209 31.31 3.12 -21.84
N LEU A 210 31.16 2.00 -22.56
CA LEU A 210 30.04 1.73 -23.45
C LEU A 210 28.95 1.01 -22.62
N ASN A 211 27.78 1.62 -22.45
CA ASN A 211 26.75 1.10 -21.57
C ASN A 211 25.73 0.23 -22.30
N PHE A 212 25.47 -0.94 -21.73
CA PHE A 212 24.50 -1.90 -22.24
C PHE A 212 23.45 -2.21 -21.18
N LYS A 213 22.22 -2.44 -21.65
CA LYS A 213 21.09 -2.87 -20.83
C LYS A 213 20.54 -4.18 -21.38
N LEU A 214 20.72 -5.25 -20.62
CA LEU A 214 20.09 -6.55 -20.88
C LEU A 214 18.69 -6.55 -20.30
N ILE A 215 17.67 -6.74 -21.15
CA ILE A 215 16.26 -6.81 -20.76
C ILE A 215 15.81 -8.27 -20.89
N PHE A 216 15.14 -8.77 -19.86
CA PHE A 216 14.62 -10.13 -19.81
C PHE A 216 13.27 -10.16 -19.07
N THR A 217 12.54 -11.25 -19.20
CA THR A 217 11.20 -11.41 -18.61
C THR A 217 11.20 -12.58 -17.63
N LEU A 218 10.57 -12.38 -16.48
CA LEU A 218 10.38 -13.37 -15.44
C LEU A 218 8.89 -13.64 -15.21
N ASN A 219 8.59 -14.80 -14.65
CA ASN A 219 7.22 -15.17 -14.25
C ASN A 219 6.92 -14.82 -12.79
N ASP A 220 7.95 -14.65 -11.95
CA ASP A 220 7.82 -14.24 -10.56
C ASP A 220 8.78 -13.09 -10.26
N SER A 221 8.22 -11.91 -10.02
CA SER A 221 8.97 -10.69 -9.70
C SER A 221 9.74 -10.79 -8.37
N PHE A 222 9.34 -11.68 -7.47
CA PHE A 222 10.07 -11.89 -6.22
C PHE A 222 11.43 -12.55 -6.42
N GLU A 223 11.64 -13.25 -7.55
CA GLU A 223 12.93 -13.84 -7.91
C GLU A 223 13.89 -12.86 -8.59
N THR A 224 13.42 -11.65 -8.95
CA THR A 224 14.19 -10.67 -9.71
C THR A 224 15.62 -10.47 -9.19
N ARG A 225 15.79 -10.25 -7.88
CA ARG A 225 17.11 -9.98 -7.27
C ARG A 225 18.07 -11.15 -7.44
N PHE A 226 17.59 -12.38 -7.30
CA PHE A 226 18.40 -13.58 -7.45
C PHE A 226 18.81 -13.76 -8.92
N VAL A 227 17.86 -13.66 -9.85
CA VAL A 227 18.14 -13.77 -11.27
C VAL A 227 19.09 -12.68 -11.76
N GLN A 228 18.93 -11.44 -11.32
CA GLN A 228 19.87 -10.36 -11.64
C GLN A 228 21.27 -10.63 -11.11
N SER A 229 21.40 -11.23 -9.92
CA SER A 229 22.68 -11.63 -9.35
C SER A 229 23.33 -12.73 -10.18
N ASP A 230 22.59 -13.79 -10.49
CA ASP A 230 23.09 -14.92 -11.27
C ASP A 230 23.56 -14.47 -12.66
N LEU A 231 22.78 -13.60 -13.31
CA LEU A 231 23.16 -13.01 -14.59
C LEU A 231 24.44 -12.18 -14.49
N ARG A 232 24.64 -11.40 -13.42
CA ARG A 232 25.89 -10.64 -13.22
C ARG A 232 27.09 -11.56 -13.06
N PHE A 233 26.97 -12.65 -12.31
CA PHE A 233 28.03 -13.65 -12.18
C PHE A 233 28.37 -14.31 -13.52
N GLU A 234 27.36 -14.73 -14.28
CA GLU A 234 27.58 -15.35 -15.59
C GLU A 234 28.20 -14.35 -16.61
N ILE A 235 27.71 -13.09 -16.60
CA ILE A 235 28.25 -12.03 -17.45
C ILE A 235 29.74 -11.76 -17.13
N ASP A 236 30.08 -11.57 -15.84
CA ASP A 236 31.47 -11.34 -15.42
C ASP A 236 32.37 -12.48 -15.85
N LYS A 237 31.96 -13.72 -15.61
CA LYS A 237 32.69 -14.91 -16.05
C LYS A 237 32.93 -14.91 -17.57
N LYS A 238 31.89 -14.69 -18.37
CA LYS A 238 31.97 -14.67 -19.82
C LYS A 238 32.79 -13.50 -20.36
N PHE A 239 32.75 -12.36 -19.73
CA PHE A 239 33.58 -11.21 -20.08
C PHE A 239 35.06 -11.54 -19.88
N ARG A 240 35.45 -12.14 -18.76
CA ARG A 240 36.84 -12.58 -18.50
C ARG A 240 37.31 -13.63 -19.52
N GLU A 241 36.47 -14.63 -19.83
CA GLU A 241 36.79 -15.68 -20.81
C GLU A 241 37.02 -15.11 -22.22
N ASN A 242 36.41 -13.98 -22.57
CA ASN A 242 36.50 -13.38 -23.91
C ASN A 242 37.30 -12.07 -23.94
N GLY A 243 38.05 -11.73 -22.88
CA GLY A 243 38.90 -10.54 -22.85
C GLY A 243 38.13 -9.20 -22.85
N VAL A 244 36.82 -9.20 -22.50
CA VAL A 244 36.03 -7.99 -22.35
C VAL A 244 36.29 -7.40 -20.97
N SER A 245 36.71 -6.12 -20.92
CA SER A 245 37.05 -5.44 -19.67
C SER A 245 35.92 -4.52 -19.23
N ILE A 246 35.63 -4.54 -17.92
CA ILE A 246 34.79 -3.53 -17.23
C ILE A 246 35.76 -2.43 -16.79
N PRO A 247 35.62 -1.19 -17.29
CA PRO A 247 36.63 -0.17 -17.07
C PRO A 247 36.50 0.44 -15.66
N PHE A 248 37.64 0.83 -15.10
CA PHE A 248 37.67 1.83 -14.03
C PHE A 248 37.41 3.21 -14.61
N PRO A 249 37.09 4.23 -13.79
CA PRO A 249 37.01 5.61 -14.25
C PRO A 249 38.30 6.02 -14.98
N GLN A 250 38.18 6.48 -16.22
CA GLN A 250 39.30 6.90 -17.08
C GLN A 250 39.51 8.41 -16.94
N ARG A 251 40.78 8.85 -16.94
CA ARG A 251 41.15 10.26 -16.96
C ARG A 251 42.37 10.45 -17.83
N ASP A 252 42.30 11.40 -18.75
CA ASP A 252 43.45 11.86 -19.49
C ASP A 252 44.24 12.84 -18.62
N VAL A 253 45.52 12.53 -18.36
CA VAL A 253 46.43 13.37 -17.57
C VAL A 253 47.53 13.93 -18.45
N HIS A 254 47.52 15.23 -18.68
CA HIS A 254 48.58 15.93 -19.37
C HIS A 254 49.64 16.39 -18.36
N VAL A 255 50.86 15.81 -18.40
CA VAL A 255 51.93 16.19 -17.51
C VAL A 255 52.88 17.14 -18.27
N PHE A 256 52.95 18.39 -17.84
CA PHE A 256 53.92 19.35 -18.38
C PHE A 256 55.16 19.37 -17.51
N GLN A 257 56.34 18.96 -18.05
CA GLN A 257 57.63 19.12 -17.39
C GLN A 257 58.24 20.46 -17.81
N ASN A 258 58.37 21.43 -16.88
CA ASN A 258 59.20 22.58 -17.09
C ASN A 258 60.65 22.10 -17.09
N LYS A 259 61.35 22.21 -18.23
CA LYS A 259 62.82 22.10 -18.29
C LYS A 259 63.35 23.35 -17.58
N LEU A 260 63.97 23.21 -16.38
CA LEU A 260 64.77 24.22 -15.72
C LEU A 260 66.07 24.45 -16.52
#